data_6a506730a0882d867b9daf7037d8446a
#
_entry.id   6a506730a0882d867b9daf7037d8446a
#
_cell.length_a   1.000
_cell.length_b   1.000
_cell.length_c   1.000
_cell.angle_alpha   90.00
_cell.angle_beta   90.00
_cell.angle_gamma   90.00
#
_symmetry.space_group_name_H-M   'P 1'
#
loop_
_entity.id
_entity.type
_entity.pdbx_description
1 polymer ?
#
loop_
_entity_poly.entity_id
_entity_poly.type
_entity_poly.pdbx_seq_one_letter_code
_entity_poly.pdbx_strand_id
1 'polypeptide(L)'
;MSTATTTDDLRILALDELVTPAHLIKEFPVSSTVAGTVSKARQTIHRILHGMDDRLLVVIGPCSIHDPAAARDYATRLMEQRKRFSDRLEIVMRVYFEKPRTTVGWKGLINDPRLDGSFDINEGLRLARELLLDINAMGMPAGTEFLDMITPQYIADLISWGAIGARTTESQVHRELASGLSCPVGFKNGTDGNVRIALDAIKASSQPHHFLSVTKGGNTAIVSTAGNEDCHIILRGGKVPNYDRDSVKAACVEAGHAALACRLMIDCSHGNSQKKPENQL
;
A
#
# COMPACT_ATOMS: atom_id res chain seq x y z
N MET A 1 -24.91 -47.91 2.15
CA MET A 1 -24.47 -46.64 2.75
C MET A 1 -24.19 -45.68 1.60
N SER A 2 -24.99 -44.62 1.46
CA SER A 2 -24.76 -43.61 0.42
C SER A 2 -23.51 -42.84 0.79
N THR A 3 -22.43 -42.96 0.05
CA THR A 3 -21.28 -42.11 0.17
C THR A 3 -21.68 -40.72 -0.33
N ALA A 4 -21.84 -39.76 0.60
CA ALA A 4 -22.11 -38.37 0.23
C ALA A 4 -20.98 -37.91 -0.68
N THR A 5 -21.31 -37.44 -1.89
CA THR A 5 -20.34 -36.91 -2.84
C THR A 5 -19.87 -35.54 -2.30
N THR A 6 -18.58 -35.41 -2.00
CA THR A 6 -17.96 -34.13 -1.61
C THR A 6 -18.04 -33.15 -2.77
N THR A 7 -18.55 -31.97 -2.53
CA THR A 7 -18.73 -30.92 -3.57
C THR A 7 -17.86 -29.67 -3.32
N ASP A 8 -17.12 -29.64 -2.21
CA ASP A 8 -16.25 -28.53 -1.79
C ASP A 8 -14.82 -29.04 -1.62
N ASP A 9 -13.86 -28.08 -1.60
CA ASP A 9 -12.42 -28.31 -1.42
C ASP A 9 -11.75 -29.28 -2.43
N LEU A 10 -12.39 -29.58 -3.54
CA LEU A 10 -11.92 -30.57 -4.54
C LEU A 10 -10.56 -30.19 -5.18
N ARG A 11 -10.11 -28.94 -5.07
CA ARG A 11 -8.85 -28.44 -5.60
C ARG A 11 -7.92 -27.88 -4.53
N ILE A 12 -8.28 -27.99 -3.26
CA ILE A 12 -7.43 -27.65 -2.13
C ILE A 12 -6.55 -28.86 -1.83
N LEU A 13 -5.23 -28.67 -1.90
CA LEU A 13 -4.27 -29.75 -1.68
C LEU A 13 -3.82 -29.83 -0.22
N ALA A 14 -3.72 -28.67 0.46
CA ALA A 14 -3.32 -28.56 1.86
C ALA A 14 -3.84 -27.25 2.44
N LEU A 15 -3.99 -27.23 3.77
CA LEU A 15 -4.30 -26.06 4.56
C LEU A 15 -3.29 -26.01 5.70
N ASP A 16 -2.46 -24.97 5.72
CA ASP A 16 -1.49 -24.73 6.78
C ASP A 16 -1.92 -23.52 7.61
N GLU A 17 -1.68 -23.57 8.92
CA GLU A 17 -2.05 -22.52 9.83
C GLU A 17 -1.16 -21.29 9.65
N LEU A 18 -1.78 -20.14 9.49
CA LEU A 18 -1.10 -18.84 9.50
C LEU A 18 -0.97 -18.34 10.94
N VAL A 19 0.22 -17.87 11.33
CA VAL A 19 0.40 -17.16 12.60
C VAL A 19 -0.62 -16.04 12.71
N THR A 20 -1.30 -15.91 13.88
CA THR A 20 -2.30 -14.85 14.02
C THR A 20 -1.64 -13.46 14.08
N PRO A 21 -2.31 -12.39 13.58
CA PRO A 21 -1.79 -11.02 13.70
C PRO A 21 -1.45 -10.63 15.15
N ALA A 22 -2.29 -11.02 16.11
CA ALA A 22 -2.07 -10.73 17.53
C ALA A 22 -0.79 -11.41 18.06
N HIS A 23 -0.49 -12.64 17.63
CA HIS A 23 0.74 -13.33 17.99
C HIS A 23 1.95 -12.61 17.42
N LEU A 24 1.93 -12.27 16.12
CA LEU A 24 3.04 -11.59 15.47
C LEU A 24 3.28 -10.18 16.04
N ILE A 25 2.22 -9.44 16.38
CA ILE A 25 2.33 -8.12 17.05
C ILE A 25 2.95 -8.26 18.44
N LYS A 26 2.65 -9.33 19.16
CA LYS A 26 3.26 -9.62 20.46
C LYS A 26 4.72 -10.03 20.35
N GLU A 27 5.08 -10.79 19.33
CA GLU A 27 6.46 -11.20 19.01
C GLU A 27 7.31 -9.99 18.59
N PHE A 28 6.74 -9.07 17.79
CA PHE A 28 7.37 -7.85 17.28
C PHE A 28 6.56 -6.61 17.68
N PRO A 29 6.66 -6.15 18.94
CA PRO A 29 5.84 -5.05 19.44
C PRO A 29 6.29 -3.69 18.92
N VAL A 30 5.34 -2.78 18.78
CA VAL A 30 5.59 -1.38 18.39
C VAL A 30 6.11 -0.59 19.58
N SER A 31 7.30 0.00 19.46
CA SER A 31 7.84 0.93 20.46
C SER A 31 7.19 2.32 20.34
N SER A 32 7.32 3.15 21.38
CA SER A 32 6.84 4.54 21.34
C SER A 32 7.51 5.37 20.25
N THR A 33 8.79 5.13 19.96
CA THR A 33 9.52 5.78 18.86
C THR A 33 8.92 5.42 17.49
N VAL A 34 8.68 4.14 17.25
CA VAL A 34 8.06 3.65 16.01
C VAL A 34 6.64 4.22 15.85
N ALA A 35 5.81 4.13 16.89
CA ALA A 35 4.46 4.71 16.88
C ALA A 35 4.49 6.21 16.61
N GLY A 36 5.44 6.93 17.20
CA GLY A 36 5.64 8.36 16.97
C GLY A 36 6.00 8.68 15.52
N THR A 37 6.90 7.91 14.88
CA THR A 37 7.28 8.06 13.47
C THR A 37 6.06 7.89 12.56
N VAL A 38 5.31 6.79 12.74
CA VAL A 38 4.13 6.48 11.92
C VAL A 38 3.04 7.55 12.11
N SER A 39 2.68 7.87 13.35
CA SER A 39 1.63 8.83 13.65
C SER A 39 1.95 10.23 13.10
N LYS A 40 3.18 10.72 13.33
CA LYS A 40 3.63 12.02 12.81
C LYS A 40 3.59 12.06 11.28
N ALA A 41 4.05 11.00 10.61
CA ALA A 41 4.04 10.95 9.15
C ALA A 41 2.60 10.94 8.60
N ARG A 42 1.68 10.15 9.17
CA ARG A 42 0.26 10.16 8.77
C ARG A 42 -0.36 11.54 8.91
N GLN A 43 -0.15 12.22 10.04
CA GLN A 43 -0.63 13.58 10.27
C GLN A 43 -0.03 14.57 9.27
N THR A 44 1.26 14.45 8.97
CA THR A 44 1.93 15.32 7.98
C THR A 44 1.35 15.11 6.59
N ILE A 45 1.15 13.85 6.16
CA ILE A 45 0.58 13.54 4.86
C ILE A 45 -0.88 14.03 4.78
N HIS A 46 -1.67 13.84 5.83
CA HIS A 46 -3.02 14.42 5.93
C HIS A 46 -2.98 15.94 5.69
N ARG A 47 -2.10 16.66 6.40
CA ARG A 47 -1.98 18.12 6.24
C ARG A 47 -1.57 18.54 4.83
N ILE A 48 -0.66 17.81 4.18
CA ILE A 48 -0.25 18.05 2.78
C ILE A 48 -1.47 17.85 1.85
N LEU A 49 -2.19 16.74 2.01
CA LEU A 49 -3.37 16.44 1.18
C LEU A 49 -4.49 17.48 1.36
N HIS A 50 -4.59 18.11 2.52
CA HIS A 50 -5.60 19.13 2.82
C HIS A 50 -5.10 20.57 2.64
N GLY A 51 -3.88 20.77 2.08
CA GLY A 51 -3.32 22.10 1.81
C GLY A 51 -2.95 22.89 3.07
N MET A 52 -2.73 22.21 4.19
CA MET A 52 -2.28 22.81 5.46
C MET A 52 -0.76 22.71 5.68
N ASP A 53 -0.06 22.10 4.75
CA ASP A 53 1.39 21.95 4.73
C ASP A 53 1.84 22.02 3.25
N ASP A 54 2.70 22.96 2.91
CA ASP A 54 3.13 23.23 1.53
C ASP A 54 4.25 22.34 1.03
N ARG A 55 4.72 21.38 1.86
CA ARG A 55 5.71 20.41 1.46
C ARG A 55 5.16 19.44 0.42
N LEU A 56 6.05 18.96 -0.45
CA LEU A 56 5.71 17.90 -1.40
C LEU A 56 5.88 16.52 -0.74
N LEU A 57 4.87 15.68 -0.84
CA LEU A 57 4.96 14.26 -0.46
C LEU A 57 5.75 13.49 -1.54
N VAL A 58 6.82 12.82 -1.13
CA VAL A 58 7.66 11.98 -2.00
C VAL A 58 7.70 10.56 -1.46
N VAL A 59 7.18 9.59 -2.23
CA VAL A 59 7.27 8.16 -1.92
C VAL A 59 8.31 7.53 -2.84
N ILE A 60 9.46 7.15 -2.29
CA ILE A 60 10.61 6.68 -3.07
C ILE A 60 11.27 5.47 -2.42
N GLY A 61 11.72 4.51 -3.23
CA GLY A 61 12.38 3.31 -2.75
C GLY A 61 12.48 2.21 -3.81
N PRO A 62 12.96 1.04 -3.42
CA PRO A 62 13.07 -0.12 -4.29
C PRO A 62 11.74 -0.51 -4.93
N CYS A 63 11.78 -1.16 -6.10
CA CYS A 63 10.57 -1.63 -6.79
C CYS A 63 9.80 -2.66 -5.94
N SER A 64 10.51 -3.61 -5.33
CA SER A 64 10.00 -4.58 -4.35
C SER A 64 11.12 -4.95 -3.40
N ILE A 65 10.77 -5.16 -2.15
CA ILE A 65 11.71 -5.66 -1.15
C ILE A 65 11.87 -7.17 -1.37
N HIS A 66 13.10 -7.62 -1.57
CA HIS A 66 13.49 -9.03 -1.63
C HIS A 66 14.69 -9.33 -0.73
N ASP A 67 15.41 -8.29 -0.32
CA ASP A 67 16.57 -8.34 0.58
C ASP A 67 16.39 -7.31 1.70
N PRO A 68 16.08 -7.76 2.93
CA PRO A 68 15.92 -6.86 4.06
C PRO A 68 17.18 -6.07 4.43
N ALA A 69 18.40 -6.65 4.22
CA ALA A 69 19.66 -5.96 4.52
C ALA A 69 19.89 -4.78 3.56
N ALA A 70 19.68 -5.02 2.26
CA ALA A 70 19.73 -3.95 1.25
C ALA A 70 18.67 -2.87 1.50
N ALA A 71 17.49 -3.25 1.99
CA ALA A 71 16.43 -2.29 2.33
C ALA A 71 16.81 -1.40 3.53
N ARG A 72 17.48 -1.95 4.56
CA ARG A 72 18.00 -1.18 5.71
C ARG A 72 19.12 -0.21 5.29
N ASP A 73 20.04 -0.64 4.43
CA ASP A 73 21.08 0.25 3.88
C ASP A 73 20.46 1.40 3.07
N TYR A 74 19.48 1.08 2.22
CA TYR A 74 18.74 2.10 1.47
C TYR A 74 18.03 3.10 2.40
N ALA A 75 17.35 2.62 3.45
CA ALA A 75 16.68 3.47 4.44
C ALA A 75 17.67 4.42 5.13
N THR A 76 18.83 3.92 5.52
CA THR A 76 19.90 4.71 6.16
C THR A 76 20.35 5.86 5.26
N ARG A 77 20.65 5.59 4.00
CA ARG A 77 21.03 6.64 3.01
C ARG A 77 19.89 7.60 2.72
N LEU A 78 18.66 7.11 2.63
CA LEU A 78 17.49 7.96 2.38
C LEU A 78 17.20 8.90 3.57
N MET A 79 17.50 8.48 4.80
CA MET A 79 17.37 9.33 5.99
C MET A 79 18.20 10.61 5.91
N GLU A 80 19.37 10.58 5.28
CA GLU A 80 20.20 11.78 5.06
C GLU A 80 19.45 12.78 4.16
N GLN A 81 18.84 12.28 3.08
CA GLN A 81 18.06 13.13 2.18
C GLN A 81 16.78 13.63 2.85
N ARG A 82 16.10 12.79 3.64
CA ARG A 82 14.92 13.18 4.42
C ARG A 82 15.26 14.35 5.37
N LYS A 83 16.39 14.30 6.06
CA LYS A 83 16.86 15.37 6.93
C LYS A 83 17.20 16.64 6.12
N ARG A 84 17.93 16.47 5.02
CA ARG A 84 18.41 17.58 4.16
C ARG A 84 17.27 18.39 3.56
N PHE A 85 16.16 17.74 3.18
CA PHE A 85 15.04 18.38 2.49
C PHE A 85 13.78 18.48 3.35
N SER A 86 13.89 18.36 4.67
CA SER A 86 12.75 18.30 5.61
C SER A 86 11.87 19.57 5.62
N ASP A 87 12.40 20.70 5.15
CA ASP A 87 11.69 21.97 5.00
C ASP A 87 10.78 22.01 3.75
N ARG A 88 11.04 21.16 2.76
CA ARG A 88 10.34 21.17 1.46
C ARG A 88 9.66 19.86 1.12
N LEU A 89 10.18 18.75 1.62
CA LEU A 89 9.73 17.42 1.28
C LEU A 89 9.33 16.61 2.52
N GLU A 90 8.21 15.94 2.43
CA GLU A 90 7.91 14.81 3.30
C GLU A 90 8.26 13.52 2.56
N ILE A 91 9.40 12.91 2.93
CA ILE A 91 9.90 11.71 2.27
C ILE A 91 9.43 10.48 3.03
N VAL A 92 8.77 9.56 2.32
CA VAL A 92 8.30 8.25 2.79
C VAL A 92 9.04 7.19 1.99
N MET A 93 9.64 6.21 2.65
CA MET A 93 10.28 5.11 1.95
C MET A 93 9.24 4.14 1.40
N ARG A 94 9.37 3.82 0.11
CA ARG A 94 8.56 2.77 -0.52
C ARG A 94 9.08 1.40 -0.08
N VAL A 95 8.20 0.63 0.60
CA VAL A 95 8.49 -0.71 1.14
C VAL A 95 7.40 -1.66 0.68
N TYR A 96 7.51 -2.17 -0.54
CA TYR A 96 6.52 -3.04 -1.15
C TYR A 96 6.94 -4.50 -1.01
N PHE A 97 6.16 -5.29 -0.31
CA PHE A 97 6.41 -6.71 -0.03
C PHE A 97 5.70 -7.66 -0.97
N GLU A 98 4.64 -7.18 -1.60
CA GLU A 98 3.78 -7.98 -2.47
C GLU A 98 3.91 -7.52 -3.92
N LYS A 99 3.73 -8.44 -4.86
CA LYS A 99 3.89 -8.18 -6.28
C LYS A 99 2.67 -8.68 -7.05
N PRO A 100 1.85 -7.78 -7.62
CA PRO A 100 0.74 -8.20 -8.46
C PRO A 100 1.29 -8.85 -9.75
N ARG A 101 0.85 -10.07 -10.04
CA ARG A 101 1.26 -10.81 -11.23
C ARG A 101 0.08 -10.99 -12.18
N THR A 102 0.29 -10.68 -13.45
CA THR A 102 -0.71 -10.92 -14.51
C THR A 102 -0.77 -12.42 -14.85
N THR A 103 0.39 -13.08 -14.74
CA THR A 103 0.55 -14.52 -14.93
C THR A 103 1.23 -15.12 -13.69
N VAL A 104 2.06 -16.14 -13.84
CA VAL A 104 2.86 -16.73 -12.76
C VAL A 104 4.15 -15.95 -12.51
N GLY A 105 4.73 -16.08 -11.33
CA GLY A 105 5.99 -15.48 -10.94
C GLY A 105 6.06 -15.22 -9.44
N TRP A 106 7.23 -14.83 -8.94
CA TRP A 106 7.44 -14.48 -7.54
C TRP A 106 6.45 -13.41 -7.06
N LYS A 107 5.70 -13.71 -6.00
CA LYS A 107 4.61 -12.86 -5.48
C LYS A 107 5.07 -11.82 -4.45
N GLY A 108 6.34 -11.83 -4.07
CA GLY A 108 6.91 -10.91 -3.09
C GLY A 108 7.46 -11.59 -1.85
N LEU A 109 8.13 -10.79 -1.00
CA LEU A 109 8.83 -11.27 0.20
C LEU A 109 7.90 -12.02 1.17
N ILE A 110 6.66 -11.53 1.34
CA ILE A 110 5.72 -12.18 2.27
C ILE A 110 5.36 -13.57 1.78
N ASN A 111 5.12 -13.74 0.48
CA ASN A 111 4.66 -15.02 -0.07
C ASN A 111 5.76 -16.05 -0.26
N ASP A 112 6.98 -15.59 -0.59
CA ASP A 112 8.13 -16.48 -0.87
C ASP A 112 9.43 -15.74 -0.52
N PRO A 113 9.77 -15.71 0.80
CA PRO A 113 10.88 -14.89 1.32
C PRO A 113 12.26 -15.32 0.84
N ARG A 114 12.43 -16.62 0.51
CA ARG A 114 13.70 -17.20 0.08
C ARG A 114 13.86 -17.23 -1.44
N LEU A 115 12.85 -16.87 -2.21
CA LEU A 115 12.81 -16.95 -3.70
C LEU A 115 13.06 -18.37 -4.23
N ASP A 116 12.74 -19.39 -3.46
CA ASP A 116 12.98 -20.81 -3.77
C ASP A 116 11.69 -21.62 -4.03
N GLY A 117 10.52 -20.94 -3.95
CA GLY A 117 9.23 -21.57 -4.11
C GLY A 117 8.75 -22.37 -2.89
N SER A 118 9.37 -22.18 -1.73
CA SER A 118 8.95 -22.81 -0.47
C SER A 118 7.66 -22.24 0.09
N PHE A 119 7.32 -20.99 -0.27
CA PHE A 119 6.13 -20.27 0.18
C PHE A 119 5.97 -20.23 1.71
N ASP A 120 7.09 -20.06 2.44
CA ASP A 120 7.06 -19.89 3.90
C ASP A 120 6.51 -18.51 4.28
N ILE A 121 5.17 -18.38 4.16
CA ILE A 121 4.45 -17.11 4.38
C ILE A 121 4.59 -16.65 5.84
N ASN A 122 4.65 -17.58 6.80
CA ASN A 122 4.83 -17.24 8.20
C ASN A 122 6.19 -16.56 8.46
N GLU A 123 7.26 -17.02 7.81
CA GLU A 123 8.55 -16.35 7.85
C GLU A 123 8.51 -15.01 7.12
N GLY A 124 7.89 -14.96 5.93
CA GLY A 124 7.73 -13.73 5.16
C GLY A 124 7.04 -12.60 5.92
N LEU A 125 6.00 -12.93 6.70
CA LEU A 125 5.32 -11.96 7.57
C LEU A 125 6.20 -11.46 8.71
N ARG A 126 7.03 -12.33 9.32
CA ARG A 126 8.00 -11.94 10.35
C ARG A 126 9.05 -10.98 9.79
N LEU A 127 9.66 -11.34 8.68
CA LEU A 127 10.65 -10.50 8.00
C LEU A 127 10.09 -9.14 7.59
N ALA A 128 8.88 -9.10 7.07
CA ALA A 128 8.22 -7.86 6.67
C ALA A 128 7.97 -6.95 7.87
N ARG A 129 7.43 -7.51 8.98
CA ARG A 129 7.15 -6.73 10.19
C ARG A 129 8.42 -6.24 10.86
N GLU A 130 9.45 -7.10 11.01
CA GLU A 130 10.75 -6.74 11.56
C GLU A 130 11.40 -5.59 10.77
N LEU A 131 11.45 -5.70 9.45
CA LEU A 131 11.99 -4.65 8.59
C LEU A 131 11.24 -3.31 8.75
N LEU A 132 9.91 -3.34 8.83
CA LEU A 132 9.12 -2.13 9.04
C LEU A 132 9.40 -1.49 10.41
N LEU A 133 9.58 -2.29 11.45
CA LEU A 133 9.97 -1.79 12.78
C LEU A 133 11.33 -1.10 12.73
N ASP A 134 12.33 -1.71 12.10
CA ASP A 134 13.68 -1.15 11.95
C ASP A 134 13.66 0.18 11.18
N ILE A 135 12.98 0.22 10.04
CA ILE A 135 12.86 1.42 9.20
C ILE A 135 12.19 2.56 9.99
N ASN A 136 11.07 2.28 10.66
CA ASN A 136 10.35 3.28 11.45
C ASN A 136 11.15 3.70 12.71
N ALA A 137 11.92 2.80 13.33
CA ALA A 137 12.80 3.12 14.47
C ALA A 137 13.93 4.09 14.08
N MET A 138 14.40 4.04 12.84
CA MET A 138 15.36 5.03 12.29
C MET A 138 14.71 6.42 12.10
N GLY A 139 13.38 6.55 12.20
CA GLY A 139 12.62 7.76 11.89
C GLY A 139 12.22 7.89 10.42
N MET A 140 12.35 6.82 9.62
CA MET A 140 11.94 6.77 8.23
C MET A 140 10.51 6.19 8.13
N PRO A 141 9.49 6.98 7.75
CA PRO A 141 8.14 6.47 7.55
C PRO A 141 8.10 5.56 6.32
N ALA A 142 7.30 4.50 6.39
CA ALA A 142 7.15 3.51 5.33
C ALA A 142 5.81 3.62 4.61
N GLY A 143 5.84 3.44 3.29
CA GLY A 143 4.67 3.32 2.42
C GLY A 143 4.66 1.99 1.70
N THR A 144 3.48 1.36 1.56
CA THR A 144 3.33 0.05 0.90
C THR A 144 2.17 0.04 -0.10
N GLU A 145 2.11 -0.97 -0.95
CA GLU A 145 0.92 -1.30 -1.74
C GLU A 145 0.18 -2.41 -1.02
N PHE A 146 -1.12 -2.20 -0.79
CA PHE A 146 -1.98 -3.23 -0.22
C PHE A 146 -2.57 -4.05 -1.37
N LEU A 147 -2.14 -5.30 -1.49
CA LEU A 147 -2.58 -6.23 -2.51
C LEU A 147 -3.46 -7.32 -1.93
N ASP A 148 -3.02 -7.97 -0.86
CA ASP A 148 -3.77 -8.98 -0.13
C ASP A 148 -4.68 -8.33 0.93
N MET A 149 -5.81 -8.98 1.25
CA MET A 149 -6.81 -8.48 2.18
C MET A 149 -6.51 -8.81 3.64
N ILE A 150 -5.64 -9.77 3.90
CA ILE A 150 -5.28 -10.26 5.24
C ILE A 150 -3.96 -9.63 5.72
N THR A 151 -2.98 -9.47 4.82
CA THR A 151 -1.67 -8.86 5.09
C THR A 151 -1.76 -7.53 5.87
N PRO A 152 -2.73 -6.62 5.63
CA PRO A 152 -2.86 -5.39 6.40
C PRO A 152 -3.02 -5.62 7.91
N GLN A 153 -3.61 -6.75 8.34
CA GLN A 153 -3.76 -7.06 9.76
C GLN A 153 -2.42 -7.25 10.48
N TYR A 154 -1.37 -7.60 9.74
CA TYR A 154 -0.02 -7.84 10.27
C TYR A 154 0.89 -6.62 10.26
N ILE A 155 0.68 -5.67 9.32
CA ILE A 155 1.66 -4.60 9.06
C ILE A 155 1.06 -3.19 9.01
N ALA A 156 -0.26 -3.01 8.91
CA ALA A 156 -0.84 -1.68 8.70
C ALA A 156 -0.57 -0.69 9.83
N ASP A 157 -0.33 -1.16 11.05
CA ASP A 157 0.08 -0.34 12.20
C ASP A 157 1.46 0.33 12.03
N LEU A 158 2.28 -0.17 11.09
CA LEU A 158 3.63 0.32 10.77
C LEU A 158 3.69 1.11 9.46
N ILE A 159 2.56 1.29 8.76
CA ILE A 159 2.49 1.94 7.46
C ILE A 159 1.97 3.37 7.61
N SER A 160 2.70 4.32 7.02
CA SER A 160 2.37 5.74 7.02
C SER A 160 1.58 6.18 5.80
N TRP A 161 1.72 5.48 4.67
CA TRP A 161 1.03 5.74 3.42
C TRP A 161 0.78 4.43 2.66
N GLY A 162 -0.38 4.29 2.04
CA GLY A 162 -0.74 3.12 1.28
C GLY A 162 -1.09 3.42 -0.17
N ALA A 163 -0.89 2.45 -1.07
CA ALA A 163 -1.34 2.51 -2.44
C ALA A 163 -2.27 1.34 -2.77
N ILE A 164 -3.24 1.59 -3.63
CA ILE A 164 -4.01 0.56 -4.35
C ILE A 164 -3.57 0.58 -5.81
N GLY A 165 -3.16 -0.57 -6.32
CA GLY A 165 -2.60 -0.73 -7.65
C GLY A 165 -3.64 -0.58 -8.77
N ALA A 166 -3.18 -0.26 -9.99
CA ALA A 166 -4.05 -0.03 -11.14
C ALA A 166 -4.96 -1.23 -11.50
N ARG A 167 -4.55 -2.48 -11.15
CA ARG A 167 -5.35 -3.68 -11.40
C ARG A 167 -6.39 -3.95 -10.32
N THR A 168 -6.26 -3.30 -9.17
CA THR A 168 -7.11 -3.50 -7.98
C THR A 168 -7.95 -2.27 -7.64
N THR A 169 -7.75 -1.14 -8.30
CA THR A 169 -8.53 0.09 -8.09
C THR A 169 -10.03 -0.11 -8.38
N GLU A 170 -10.40 -0.98 -9.31
CA GLU A 170 -11.81 -1.32 -9.59
C GLU A 170 -12.41 -2.32 -8.59
N SER A 171 -11.57 -3.02 -7.83
CA SER A 171 -12.00 -4.06 -6.91
C SER A 171 -12.74 -3.49 -5.71
N GLN A 172 -13.97 -3.95 -5.50
CA GLN A 172 -14.80 -3.55 -4.35
C GLN A 172 -14.09 -3.82 -3.02
N VAL A 173 -13.51 -5.00 -2.84
CA VAL A 173 -12.86 -5.38 -1.57
C VAL A 173 -11.65 -4.49 -1.25
N HIS A 174 -10.92 -3.98 -2.26
CA HIS A 174 -9.82 -3.04 -2.03
C HIS A 174 -10.32 -1.64 -1.66
N ARG A 175 -11.47 -1.21 -2.19
CA ARG A 175 -12.13 0.05 -1.82
C ARG A 175 -12.65 -0.02 -0.38
N GLU A 176 -13.26 -1.14 -0.01
CA GLU A 176 -13.72 -1.43 1.36
C GLU A 176 -12.53 -1.46 2.33
N LEU A 177 -11.43 -2.16 1.97
CA LEU A 177 -10.20 -2.17 2.76
C LEU A 177 -9.69 -0.73 3.00
N ALA A 178 -9.55 0.06 1.93
CA ALA A 178 -9.04 1.43 2.01
C ALA A 178 -9.89 2.33 2.92
N SER A 179 -11.22 2.10 2.98
CA SER A 179 -12.12 2.84 3.87
C SER A 179 -11.83 2.66 5.35
N GLY A 180 -11.13 1.58 5.72
CA GLY A 180 -10.78 1.24 7.11
C GLY A 180 -9.31 1.40 7.46
N LEU A 181 -8.45 1.69 6.49
CA LEU A 181 -7.02 1.90 6.74
C LEU A 181 -6.78 3.21 7.51
N SER A 182 -5.92 3.14 8.52
CA SER A 182 -5.55 4.29 9.35
C SER A 182 -4.47 5.18 8.73
N CYS A 183 -4.15 5.00 7.46
CA CYS A 183 -3.18 5.81 6.72
C CYS A 183 -3.84 6.40 5.46
N PRO A 184 -3.30 7.51 4.91
CA PRO A 184 -3.67 8.00 3.60
C PRO A 184 -3.45 6.95 2.51
N VAL A 185 -4.37 6.88 1.53
CA VAL A 185 -4.35 5.85 0.48
C VAL A 185 -4.45 6.48 -0.90
N GLY A 186 -3.46 6.21 -1.75
CA GLY A 186 -3.48 6.60 -3.16
C GLY A 186 -4.06 5.50 -4.06
N PHE A 187 -5.02 5.86 -4.91
CA PHE A 187 -5.59 4.98 -5.92
C PHE A 187 -4.98 5.28 -7.30
N LYS A 188 -4.34 4.29 -7.90
CA LYS A 188 -3.77 4.43 -9.25
C LYS A 188 -4.87 4.44 -10.30
N ASN A 189 -4.75 5.30 -11.32
CA ASN A 189 -5.59 5.21 -12.50
C ASN A 189 -5.42 3.85 -13.20
N GLY A 190 -6.38 3.49 -14.04
CA GLY A 190 -6.38 2.22 -14.77
C GLY A 190 -5.14 2.02 -15.65
N THR A 191 -4.87 0.78 -16.01
CA THR A 191 -3.73 0.43 -16.88
C THR A 191 -3.83 1.03 -18.28
N ASP A 192 -5.03 1.38 -18.72
CA ASP A 192 -5.34 2.09 -19.97
C ASP A 192 -5.17 3.61 -19.89
N GLY A 193 -5.01 4.16 -18.67
CA GLY A 193 -4.92 5.60 -18.39
C GLY A 193 -6.20 6.21 -17.80
N ASN A 194 -7.28 5.42 -17.64
CA ASN A 194 -8.57 5.90 -17.16
C ASN A 194 -8.48 6.40 -15.70
N VAL A 195 -8.70 7.70 -15.49
CA VAL A 195 -8.68 8.35 -14.17
C VAL A 195 -9.99 8.15 -13.42
N ARG A 196 -11.12 8.00 -14.14
CA ARG A 196 -12.46 7.88 -13.56
C ARG A 196 -12.57 6.76 -12.53
N ILE A 197 -11.93 5.62 -12.80
CA ILE A 197 -11.96 4.49 -11.86
C ILE A 197 -11.29 4.79 -10.52
N ALA A 198 -10.24 5.65 -10.51
CA ALA A 198 -9.61 6.10 -9.27
C ALA A 198 -10.51 7.08 -8.51
N LEU A 199 -11.20 7.99 -9.22
CA LEU A 199 -12.18 8.89 -8.61
C LEU A 199 -13.35 8.13 -7.98
N ASP A 200 -13.89 7.14 -8.68
CA ASP A 200 -14.96 6.28 -8.16
C ASP A 200 -14.48 5.48 -6.93
N ALA A 201 -13.23 5.02 -6.94
CA ALA A 201 -12.62 4.33 -5.81
C ALA A 201 -12.47 5.25 -4.58
N ILE A 202 -11.99 6.48 -4.77
CA ILE A 202 -11.86 7.48 -3.70
C ILE A 202 -13.24 7.78 -3.11
N LYS A 203 -14.25 8.01 -3.96
CA LYS A 203 -15.60 8.29 -3.54
C LYS A 203 -16.21 7.13 -2.73
N ALA A 204 -16.00 5.90 -3.16
CA ALA A 204 -16.42 4.72 -2.42
C ALA A 204 -15.68 4.62 -1.07
N SER A 205 -14.35 4.69 -1.08
CA SER A 205 -13.52 4.51 0.13
C SER A 205 -13.69 5.64 1.16
N SER A 206 -14.20 6.80 0.77
CA SER A 206 -14.51 7.89 1.71
C SER A 206 -15.80 7.65 2.50
N GLN A 207 -16.58 6.62 2.17
CA GLN A 207 -17.82 6.28 2.85
C GLN A 207 -17.65 5.11 3.82
N PRO A 208 -18.54 4.97 4.83
CA PRO A 208 -18.60 3.80 5.68
C PRO A 208 -18.93 2.52 4.89
N HIS A 209 -18.32 1.41 5.28
CA HIS A 209 -18.56 0.08 4.69
C HIS A 209 -18.74 -0.99 5.75
N HIS A 210 -19.39 -2.10 5.36
CA HIS A 210 -19.52 -3.33 6.13
C HIS A 210 -19.09 -4.51 5.25
N PHE A 211 -18.07 -5.25 5.65
CA PHE A 211 -17.52 -6.34 4.83
C PHE A 211 -16.90 -7.45 5.68
N LEU A 212 -16.65 -8.59 5.03
CA LEU A 212 -16.03 -9.75 5.67
C LEU A 212 -14.51 -9.58 5.71
N SER A 213 -13.90 -9.78 6.86
CA SER A 213 -12.45 -9.77 7.05
C SER A 213 -12.06 -10.64 8.23
N VAL A 214 -10.81 -10.51 8.69
CA VAL A 214 -10.28 -11.22 9.87
C VAL A 214 -9.90 -10.24 10.97
N THR A 215 -10.07 -10.68 12.21
CA THR A 215 -9.63 -9.92 13.39
C THR A 215 -8.13 -10.09 13.62
N LYS A 216 -7.56 -9.31 14.56
CA LYS A 216 -6.19 -9.53 15.04
C LYS A 216 -6.01 -10.92 15.69
N GLY A 217 -7.07 -11.52 16.19
CA GLY A 217 -7.06 -12.90 16.73
C GLY A 217 -7.11 -13.99 15.68
N GLY A 218 -7.22 -13.65 14.39
CA GLY A 218 -7.30 -14.63 13.28
C GLY A 218 -8.71 -15.14 12.99
N ASN A 219 -9.73 -14.68 13.72
CA ASN A 219 -11.12 -15.11 13.49
C ASN A 219 -11.76 -14.27 12.39
N THR A 220 -12.62 -14.88 11.58
CA THR A 220 -13.48 -14.17 10.64
C THR A 220 -14.42 -13.21 11.36
N ALA A 221 -14.67 -12.05 10.76
CA ALA A 221 -15.52 -11.01 11.35
C ALA A 221 -16.22 -10.16 10.28
N ILE A 222 -17.31 -9.51 10.69
CA ILE A 222 -17.89 -8.39 9.97
C ILE A 222 -17.16 -7.13 10.44
N VAL A 223 -16.48 -6.44 9.54
CA VAL A 223 -15.80 -5.18 9.82
C VAL A 223 -16.69 -4.02 9.38
N SER A 224 -16.84 -3.03 10.25
CA SER A 224 -17.51 -1.77 9.96
C SER A 224 -16.48 -0.65 9.98
N THR A 225 -16.44 0.17 8.91
CA THR A 225 -15.49 1.27 8.75
C THR A 225 -16.19 2.62 8.78
N ALA A 226 -15.43 3.69 9.01
CA ALA A 226 -15.94 5.06 9.02
C ALA A 226 -15.78 5.78 7.67
N GLY A 227 -15.01 5.21 6.75
CA GLY A 227 -14.51 5.89 5.56
C GLY A 227 -13.14 6.52 5.79
N ASN A 228 -12.40 6.76 4.70
CA ASN A 228 -11.06 7.33 4.70
C ASN A 228 -11.03 8.62 3.86
N GLU A 229 -10.96 9.77 4.53
CA GLU A 229 -10.96 11.08 3.90
C GLU A 229 -9.63 11.44 3.21
N ASP A 230 -8.57 10.69 3.47
CA ASP A 230 -7.22 10.92 2.93
C ASP A 230 -6.93 10.12 1.65
N CYS A 231 -7.98 9.62 0.99
CA CYS A 231 -7.84 8.99 -0.31
C CYS A 231 -7.55 10.02 -1.41
N HIS A 232 -6.63 9.67 -2.33
CA HIS A 232 -6.20 10.57 -3.40
C HIS A 232 -5.84 9.80 -4.68
N ILE A 233 -5.68 10.54 -5.80
CA ILE A 233 -5.38 9.98 -7.12
C ILE A 233 -3.86 9.76 -7.25
N ILE A 234 -3.47 8.66 -7.93
CA ILE A 234 -2.10 8.48 -8.42
C ILE A 234 -2.16 8.36 -9.94
N LEU A 235 -1.55 9.32 -10.65
CA LEU A 235 -1.36 9.30 -12.09
C LEU A 235 -0.15 8.43 -12.41
N ARG A 236 -0.36 7.24 -13.00
CA ARG A 236 0.68 6.25 -13.29
C ARG A 236 0.92 6.04 -14.80
N GLY A 237 0.29 6.87 -15.64
CA GLY A 237 0.26 6.67 -17.08
C GLY A 237 -0.70 5.56 -17.52
N GLY A 238 -0.83 5.40 -18.80
CA GLY A 238 -1.61 4.36 -19.46
C GLY A 238 -0.89 3.88 -20.72
N LYS A 239 -1.57 3.96 -21.87
CA LYS A 239 -0.95 3.77 -23.21
C LYS A 239 0.07 4.87 -23.51
N VAL A 240 -0.17 6.06 -22.96
CA VAL A 240 0.71 7.22 -23.00
C VAL A 240 0.96 7.73 -21.58
N PRO A 241 2.05 8.47 -21.31
CA PRO A 241 2.26 9.18 -20.06
C PRO A 241 1.12 10.14 -19.74
N ASN A 242 0.90 10.45 -18.45
CA ASN A 242 -0.13 11.39 -17.97
C ASN A 242 0.36 12.29 -16.82
N TYR A 243 1.65 12.61 -16.81
CA TYR A 243 2.29 13.48 -15.80
C TYR A 243 2.44 14.93 -16.24
N ASP A 244 2.19 15.22 -17.52
CA ASP A 244 2.29 16.56 -18.07
C ASP A 244 1.19 17.50 -17.54
N ARG A 245 1.41 18.80 -17.72
CA ARG A 245 0.54 19.85 -17.21
C ARG A 245 -0.93 19.70 -17.64
N ASP A 246 -1.15 19.32 -18.87
CA ASP A 246 -2.52 19.23 -19.43
C ASP A 246 -3.25 17.99 -18.89
N SER A 247 -2.53 16.86 -18.79
CA SER A 247 -3.05 15.64 -18.15
C SER A 247 -3.39 15.85 -16.68
N VAL A 248 -2.52 16.54 -15.92
CA VAL A 248 -2.78 16.89 -14.51
C VAL A 248 -4.00 17.80 -14.42
N LYS A 249 -4.09 18.83 -15.26
CA LYS A 249 -5.24 19.75 -15.30
C LYS A 249 -6.54 19.01 -15.64
N ALA A 250 -6.51 18.11 -16.62
CA ALA A 250 -7.66 17.29 -16.98
C ALA A 250 -8.14 16.43 -15.81
N ALA A 251 -7.20 15.75 -15.11
CA ALA A 251 -7.53 14.96 -13.93
C ALA A 251 -8.15 15.80 -12.80
N CYS A 252 -7.68 17.05 -12.59
CA CYS A 252 -8.28 17.97 -11.63
C CYS A 252 -9.70 18.41 -12.03
N VAL A 253 -9.95 18.62 -13.31
CA VAL A 253 -11.29 18.96 -13.81
C VAL A 253 -12.25 17.78 -13.60
N GLU A 254 -11.81 16.55 -13.90
CA GLU A 254 -12.61 15.35 -13.65
C GLU A 254 -12.90 15.17 -12.15
N ALA A 255 -11.91 15.42 -11.27
CA ALA A 255 -12.12 15.38 -9.83
C ALA A 255 -13.20 16.40 -9.39
N GLY A 256 -13.15 17.63 -9.92
CA GLY A 256 -14.16 18.66 -9.68
C GLY A 256 -15.56 18.23 -10.12
N HIS A 257 -15.70 17.60 -11.30
CA HIS A 257 -16.98 17.04 -11.76
C HIS A 257 -17.50 15.91 -10.85
N ALA A 258 -16.60 15.17 -10.20
CA ALA A 258 -16.94 14.15 -9.23
C ALA A 258 -17.19 14.70 -7.81
N ALA A 259 -17.16 16.03 -7.63
CA ALA A 259 -17.22 16.72 -6.34
C ALA A 259 -16.11 16.30 -5.35
N LEU A 260 -14.93 16.02 -5.87
CA LEU A 260 -13.72 15.67 -5.11
C LEU A 260 -12.69 16.80 -5.22
N ALA A 261 -11.91 16.99 -4.15
CA ALA A 261 -10.75 17.86 -4.20
C ALA A 261 -9.68 17.27 -5.15
N CYS A 262 -8.98 18.13 -5.89
CA CYS A 262 -7.87 17.71 -6.74
C CYS A 262 -6.64 17.42 -5.86
N ARG A 263 -6.58 16.22 -5.31
CA ARG A 263 -5.44 15.68 -4.56
C ARG A 263 -4.83 14.59 -5.42
N LEU A 264 -3.68 14.85 -6.01
CA LEU A 264 -3.04 13.88 -6.88
C LEU A 264 -1.55 13.74 -6.63
N MET A 265 -1.05 12.55 -6.90
CA MET A 265 0.35 12.18 -6.90
C MET A 265 0.72 11.71 -8.32
N ILE A 266 1.95 11.96 -8.74
CA ILE A 266 2.49 11.47 -10.01
C ILE A 266 3.41 10.28 -9.71
N ASP A 267 3.09 9.13 -10.27
CA ASP A 267 3.96 7.96 -10.28
C ASP A 267 4.92 8.09 -11.49
N CYS A 268 6.17 8.40 -11.22
CA CYS A 268 7.22 8.59 -12.23
C CYS A 268 7.63 7.28 -12.91
N SER A 269 7.10 6.14 -12.48
CA SER A 269 7.33 4.80 -13.05
C SER A 269 6.19 4.36 -13.98
N HIS A 270 6.08 3.07 -14.21
CA HIS A 270 4.98 2.40 -14.91
C HIS A 270 4.73 2.96 -16.33
N GLY A 271 3.51 3.41 -16.61
CA GLY A 271 3.16 4.00 -17.92
C GLY A 271 3.87 5.32 -18.18
N ASN A 272 4.10 6.11 -17.14
CA ASN A 272 4.76 7.42 -17.25
C ASN A 272 6.23 7.33 -17.70
N SER A 273 6.97 6.30 -17.26
CA SER A 273 8.33 6.02 -17.73
C SER A 273 8.37 4.95 -18.83
N GLN A 274 7.20 4.48 -19.30
CA GLN A 274 7.12 3.34 -20.23
C GLN A 274 7.87 2.09 -19.71
N LYS A 275 7.97 1.96 -18.39
CA LYS A 275 8.71 0.93 -17.63
C LYS A 275 10.23 0.92 -17.89
N LYS A 276 10.78 2.05 -18.34
CA LYS A 276 12.22 2.25 -18.53
C LYS A 276 12.75 3.11 -17.37
N PRO A 277 13.73 2.63 -16.60
CA PRO A 277 14.26 3.41 -15.46
C PRO A 277 14.86 4.75 -15.90
N GLU A 278 15.48 4.81 -17.06
CA GLU A 278 16.11 6.01 -17.62
C GLU A 278 15.10 7.15 -17.84
N ASN A 279 13.85 6.81 -18.11
CA ASN A 279 12.78 7.79 -18.33
C ASN A 279 12.20 8.37 -17.04
N GLN A 280 12.75 8.00 -15.87
CA GLN A 280 12.35 8.58 -14.58
C GLN A 280 13.17 9.84 -14.23
N LEU A 281 14.22 10.11 -14.97
CA LEU A 281 15.05 11.30 -14.88
C LEU A 281 14.53 12.35 -15.86
#